data_ffeccfc87cf8185b22977101a5e48393
#
_entry.id   ffeccfc87cf8185b22977101a5e48393
#
_cell.length_a   1.000
_cell.length_b   1.000
_cell.length_c   1.000
_cell.angle_alpha   90.00
_cell.angle_beta   90.00
_cell.angle_gamma   90.00
#
_symmetry.space_group_name_H-M   'P 1'
#
loop_
_entity.id
_entity.type
_entity.pdbx_description
1 polymer ?
#
loop_
_entity_poly.entity_id
_entity_poly.type
_entity_poly.pdbx_seq_one_letter_code
_entity_poly.pdbx_strand_id
1 'polypeptide(L)'
;SLGRSDAARRNTPAAVFGLTLPLTLCGYILSGWPRGCPCFIDPMSVELSNEEISRYSRHLILPEVGMAGQKKLKGTSVLCIGTGGLGSPIAMYLAAAGIGKIGIVDFDVVDYSNLQRQIIHGTADVDRPKVQSGKETLNSINPEVEVVIHETMLTSENALDIIEPYDIVVDGTDNFPTRYLTNDACVLLKKPNVYGSIFRFEGQASVFAPELGGPCYRCLYPEPPPPGMVPSCAEGGVLGVLPGIIGCIQATEIIKLALGKGEPLINRLMLYSALDMSFRELKLRRDPKCPICGENPTITELIDYQEFCGIGDEPDEPQAHPDEVSVRDMKKAMDDSSSGIAFLDVREYDEVEIAKIEGVPLIPLGELPQRFMELDPNQTIYIHCKVGGRSLKAVEFLKQQGFKYCKSVAGGINAWSDDIDSSVPRY
;
A
#
# COMPACT_ATOMS: atom_id res chain seq x y z
N SER A 1 29.38 24.11 -57.55
CA SER A 1 30.69 24.82 -57.39
C SER A 1 30.96 25.07 -55.90
N LEU A 2 31.73 24.22 -55.33
CA LEU A 2 33.04 24.44 -54.70
C LEU A 2 33.20 25.73 -53.87
N GLY A 3 33.45 25.55 -52.58
CA GLY A 3 33.97 26.54 -51.67
C GLY A 3 34.36 25.89 -50.34
N ARG A 4 35.58 25.27 -50.28
CA ARG A 4 36.28 24.91 -49.05
C ARG A 4 36.78 26.18 -48.36
N SER A 5 36.66 26.27 -47.01
CA SER A 5 37.59 27.07 -46.20
C SER A 5 37.83 26.36 -44.86
N ASP A 6 39.09 25.98 -44.67
CA ASP A 6 39.71 25.56 -43.41
C ASP A 6 39.61 26.68 -42.37
N ALA A 7 39.32 26.33 -41.11
CA ALA A 7 39.70 27.15 -39.98
C ALA A 7 39.91 26.30 -38.72
N ALA A 8 41.15 26.09 -38.44
CA ALA A 8 41.82 26.07 -37.14
C ALA A 8 41.12 25.49 -35.91
N ARG A 9 41.65 24.34 -35.47
CA ARG A 9 41.57 23.80 -34.11
C ARG A 9 42.12 24.81 -33.11
N ARG A 10 41.32 25.23 -32.14
CA ARG A 10 41.84 25.78 -30.86
C ARG A 10 41.44 24.85 -29.75
N ASN A 11 42.45 24.17 -29.21
CA ASN A 11 42.39 23.50 -27.90
C ASN A 11 42.23 24.58 -26.83
N THR A 12 41.13 24.43 -26.05
CA THR A 12 41.03 25.13 -24.75
C THR A 12 40.98 24.03 -23.66
N PRO A 13 41.84 24.15 -22.62
CA PRO A 13 41.89 23.17 -21.55
C PRO A 13 40.65 23.33 -20.64
N ALA A 14 40.07 22.18 -20.25
CA ALA A 14 39.03 22.11 -19.22
C ALA A 14 39.57 22.69 -17.90
N ALA A 15 38.93 23.76 -17.44
CA ALA A 15 39.18 24.31 -16.11
C ALA A 15 38.55 23.35 -15.08
N VAL A 16 39.38 22.62 -14.37
CA VAL A 16 39.03 21.90 -13.15
C VAL A 16 38.83 22.95 -12.06
N PHE A 17 37.56 23.23 -11.74
CA PHE A 17 37.22 23.97 -10.52
C PHE A 17 37.45 23.06 -9.31
N GLY A 18 38.67 23.15 -8.75
CA GLY A 18 38.99 22.64 -7.43
C GLY A 18 38.34 23.53 -6.37
N LEU A 19 37.16 23.17 -5.88
CA LEU A 19 36.64 23.71 -4.64
C LEU A 19 37.25 22.93 -3.48
N THR A 20 38.34 23.43 -2.94
CA THR A 20 38.87 23.05 -1.63
C THR A 20 37.97 23.65 -0.56
N LEU A 21 37.04 22.84 -0.05
CA LEU A 21 36.32 23.13 1.19
C LEU A 21 37.26 22.85 2.37
N PRO A 22 37.29 23.71 3.40
CA PRO A 22 38.20 23.54 4.54
C PRO A 22 37.75 22.31 5.37
N LEU A 23 38.75 21.47 5.72
CA LEU A 23 38.67 20.21 6.50
C LEU A 23 38.21 20.37 7.97
N THR A 24 37.48 21.40 8.33
CA THR A 24 37.12 21.69 9.73
C THR A 24 35.65 21.46 10.08
N LEU A 25 34.84 20.88 9.19
CA LEU A 25 33.40 20.56 9.49
C LEU A 25 33.10 19.06 9.55
N CYS A 26 34.09 18.18 9.46
CA CYS A 26 33.91 16.73 9.47
C CYS A 26 33.84 16.10 10.87
N GLY A 27 33.83 16.90 11.92
CA GLY A 27 33.92 16.44 13.33
C GLY A 27 32.60 16.32 14.10
N TYR A 28 31.47 16.76 13.55
CA TYR A 28 30.24 16.91 14.34
C TYR A 28 29.04 16.02 13.95
N ILE A 29 29.14 15.17 12.94
CA ILE A 29 28.00 14.32 12.48
C ILE A 29 28.11 12.86 12.96
N LEU A 30 29.17 12.44 13.63
CA LEU A 30 29.35 11.03 14.06
C LEU A 30 28.98 10.73 15.53
N SER A 31 28.39 11.67 16.27
CA SER A 31 28.12 11.49 17.72
C SER A 31 26.63 11.48 18.10
N GLY A 32 25.70 11.39 17.17
CA GLY A 32 24.26 11.59 17.43
C GLY A 32 23.37 10.33 17.51
N TRP A 33 23.90 9.14 17.23
CA TRP A 33 23.08 7.92 17.37
C TRP A 33 23.27 7.34 18.78
N PRO A 34 22.17 7.12 19.54
CA PRO A 34 22.28 6.51 20.86
C PRO A 34 22.86 5.10 20.75
N ARG A 35 23.98 4.88 21.43
CA ARG A 35 24.54 3.52 21.62
C ARG A 35 23.54 2.74 22.45
N GLY A 36 22.81 1.81 21.82
CA GLY A 36 21.80 1.00 22.47
C GLY A 36 20.54 0.77 21.64
N CYS A 37 20.47 1.25 20.40
CA CYS A 37 19.41 0.81 19.48
C CYS A 37 19.66 -0.68 19.14
N PRO A 38 18.68 -1.58 19.34
CA PRO A 38 18.84 -3.03 19.10
C PRO A 38 19.14 -3.42 17.65
N CYS A 39 19.09 -2.46 16.72
CA CYS A 39 19.37 -2.67 15.29
C CYS A 39 20.84 -2.76 14.90
N PHE A 40 21.78 -2.88 15.85
CA PHE A 40 23.20 -3.02 15.55
C PHE A 40 23.70 -4.42 15.88
N ILE A 41 23.54 -5.35 14.94
CA ILE A 41 24.40 -6.53 14.91
C ILE A 41 25.83 -6.04 14.70
N ASP A 42 26.77 -6.52 15.52
CA ASP A 42 28.18 -6.24 15.32
C ASP A 42 28.59 -6.74 13.91
N PRO A 43 28.94 -5.83 12.97
CA PRO A 43 29.30 -6.24 11.60
C PRO A 43 30.45 -7.24 11.53
N MET A 44 31.18 -7.41 12.64
CA MET A 44 32.32 -8.32 12.75
C MET A 44 31.89 -9.79 12.83
N SER A 45 30.64 -10.09 13.16
CA SER A 45 30.12 -11.46 13.26
C SER A 45 29.55 -12.03 11.97
N VAL A 46 29.34 -11.19 10.94
CA VAL A 46 28.73 -11.59 9.66
C VAL A 46 29.82 -11.68 8.57
N GLU A 47 29.93 -12.83 7.93
CA GLU A 47 30.85 -13.04 6.80
C GLU A 47 30.08 -13.18 5.49
N LEU A 48 30.71 -12.74 4.39
CA LEU A 48 30.20 -12.91 3.03
C LEU A 48 30.96 -14.05 2.34
N SER A 49 30.23 -14.93 1.66
CA SER A 49 30.83 -15.95 0.81
C SER A 49 31.41 -15.33 -0.47
N ASN A 50 32.19 -16.09 -1.23
CA ASN A 50 32.72 -15.62 -2.53
C ASN A 50 31.58 -15.40 -3.55
N GLU A 51 30.52 -16.17 -3.48
CA GLU A 51 29.33 -16.04 -4.30
C GLU A 51 28.60 -14.73 -3.96
N GLU A 52 28.45 -14.41 -2.69
CA GLU A 52 27.86 -13.16 -2.21
C GLU A 52 28.73 -11.95 -2.60
N ILE A 53 30.06 -12.04 -2.47
CA ILE A 53 30.99 -11.00 -2.92
C ILE A 53 30.81 -10.74 -4.43
N SER A 54 30.72 -11.80 -5.23
CA SER A 54 30.46 -11.68 -6.67
C SER A 54 29.10 -11.03 -6.94
N ARG A 55 28.04 -11.50 -6.26
CA ARG A 55 26.66 -11.00 -6.41
C ARG A 55 26.57 -9.53 -6.08
N TYR A 56 27.14 -9.11 -4.95
CA TYR A 56 27.05 -7.73 -4.45
C TYR A 56 28.20 -6.83 -4.93
N SER A 57 28.99 -7.27 -5.90
CA SER A 57 30.19 -6.53 -6.35
C SER A 57 29.91 -5.06 -6.69
N ARG A 58 28.72 -4.76 -7.23
CA ARG A 58 28.31 -3.38 -7.55
C ARG A 58 28.02 -2.53 -6.31
N HIS A 59 27.53 -3.12 -5.23
CA HIS A 59 27.40 -2.48 -3.92
C HIS A 59 28.78 -2.29 -3.27
N LEU A 60 29.65 -3.29 -3.35
CA LEU A 60 30.93 -3.29 -2.67
C LEU A 60 31.89 -2.20 -3.16
N ILE A 61 31.75 -1.75 -4.40
CA ILE A 61 32.56 -0.65 -4.97
C ILE A 61 32.02 0.74 -4.62
N LEU A 62 30.81 0.85 -4.03
CA LEU A 62 30.27 2.12 -3.56
C LEU A 62 30.92 2.46 -2.21
N PRO A 63 31.59 3.63 -2.06
CA PRO A 63 32.24 4.00 -0.80
C PRO A 63 31.30 4.03 0.40
N GLU A 64 30.02 4.35 0.18
CA GLU A 64 28.98 4.45 1.20
C GLU A 64 28.54 3.07 1.72
N VAL A 65 28.71 2.01 0.92
CA VAL A 65 28.36 0.62 1.24
C VAL A 65 29.61 -0.16 1.62
N GLY A 66 30.46 -0.50 0.65
CA GLY A 66 31.67 -1.29 0.83
C GLY A 66 31.38 -2.66 1.50
N MET A 67 32.43 -3.35 1.91
CA MET A 67 32.31 -4.62 2.64
C MET A 67 31.56 -4.46 3.97
N ALA A 68 31.86 -3.39 4.71
CA ALA A 68 31.22 -3.15 6.01
C ALA A 68 29.71 -2.88 5.90
N GLY A 69 29.29 -2.12 4.88
CA GLY A 69 27.87 -1.88 4.62
C GLY A 69 27.13 -3.13 4.18
N GLN A 70 27.74 -3.94 3.28
CA GLN A 70 27.09 -5.18 2.83
C GLN A 70 26.93 -6.21 3.98
N LYS A 71 27.92 -6.29 4.89
CA LYS A 71 27.79 -7.10 6.12
C LYS A 71 26.64 -6.60 7.02
N LYS A 72 26.42 -5.26 7.10
CA LYS A 72 25.28 -4.70 7.82
C LYS A 72 23.95 -5.11 7.15
N LEU A 73 23.86 -5.00 5.82
CA LEU A 73 22.65 -5.44 5.09
C LEU A 73 22.36 -6.93 5.37
N LYS A 74 23.37 -7.78 5.27
CA LYS A 74 23.23 -9.21 5.59
C LYS A 74 22.87 -9.47 7.05
N GLY A 75 23.31 -8.63 7.97
CA GLY A 75 22.95 -8.72 9.40
C GLY A 75 21.58 -8.15 9.75
N THR A 76 20.89 -7.48 8.82
CA THR A 76 19.61 -6.80 9.07
C THR A 76 18.44 -7.74 8.77
N SER A 77 17.40 -7.66 9.62
CA SER A 77 16.13 -8.33 9.45
C SER A 77 15.01 -7.34 9.19
N VAL A 78 14.18 -7.60 8.16
CA VAL A 78 13.08 -6.73 7.75
C VAL A 78 11.78 -7.49 7.68
N LEU A 79 10.70 -6.95 8.24
CA LEU A 79 9.35 -7.50 8.12
C LEU A 79 8.54 -6.66 7.13
N CYS A 80 8.06 -7.29 6.08
CA CYS A 80 7.13 -6.72 5.12
C CYS A 80 5.70 -7.09 5.50
N ILE A 81 4.89 -6.12 5.88
CA ILE A 81 3.46 -6.31 6.12
C ILE A 81 2.74 -6.14 4.79
N GLY A 82 2.24 -7.26 4.25
CA GLY A 82 1.64 -7.36 2.93
C GLY A 82 2.65 -7.66 1.81
N THR A 83 2.28 -8.61 0.93
CA THR A 83 3.01 -8.96 -0.30
C THR A 83 2.28 -8.47 -1.55
N GLY A 84 1.49 -7.42 -1.37
CA GLY A 84 0.70 -6.77 -2.41
C GLY A 84 1.52 -5.89 -3.36
N GLY A 85 0.90 -4.83 -3.87
CA GLY A 85 1.54 -3.91 -4.83
C GLY A 85 2.79 -3.23 -4.30
N LEU A 86 2.76 -2.68 -3.08
CA LEU A 86 3.93 -2.07 -2.42
C LEU A 86 4.93 -3.13 -1.98
N GLY A 87 4.45 -4.20 -1.30
CA GLY A 87 5.32 -5.26 -0.78
C GLY A 87 6.13 -5.98 -1.85
N SER A 88 5.58 -6.14 -3.06
CA SER A 88 6.26 -6.79 -4.18
C SER A 88 7.62 -6.17 -4.50
N PRO A 89 7.73 -4.92 -4.94
CA PRO A 89 9.02 -4.31 -5.27
C PRO A 89 9.92 -4.17 -4.03
N ILE A 90 9.35 -3.91 -2.85
CA ILE A 90 10.11 -3.81 -1.60
C ILE A 90 10.86 -5.13 -1.36
N ALA A 91 10.14 -6.24 -1.22
CA ALA A 91 10.74 -7.53 -0.88
C ALA A 91 11.75 -7.99 -1.95
N MET A 92 11.43 -7.80 -3.25
CA MET A 92 12.31 -8.18 -4.35
C MET A 92 13.64 -7.39 -4.32
N TYR A 93 13.61 -6.07 -4.12
CA TYR A 93 14.83 -5.26 -4.04
C TYR A 93 15.61 -5.49 -2.75
N LEU A 94 14.96 -5.76 -1.63
CA LEU A 94 15.64 -6.13 -0.38
C LEU A 94 16.35 -7.49 -0.52
N ALA A 95 15.72 -8.48 -1.15
CA ALA A 95 16.36 -9.75 -1.45
C ALA A 95 17.56 -9.58 -2.40
N ALA A 96 17.40 -8.81 -3.47
CA ALA A 96 18.48 -8.52 -4.41
C ALA A 96 19.64 -7.76 -3.74
N ALA A 97 19.34 -6.86 -2.81
CA ALA A 97 20.35 -6.10 -2.04
C ALA A 97 21.07 -6.93 -0.99
N GLY A 98 20.57 -8.11 -0.63
CA GLY A 98 21.17 -9.01 0.35
C GLY A 98 20.86 -8.64 1.80
N ILE A 99 19.62 -8.20 2.08
CA ILE A 99 19.08 -8.19 3.43
C ILE A 99 19.05 -9.65 3.92
N GLY A 100 19.66 -9.93 5.08
CA GLY A 100 19.89 -11.32 5.50
C GLY A 100 18.62 -12.08 5.84
N LYS A 101 17.62 -11.41 6.43
CA LYS A 101 16.33 -12.01 6.80
C LYS A 101 15.17 -11.11 6.36
N ILE A 102 14.24 -11.67 5.60
CA ILE A 102 13.01 -11.01 5.16
C ILE A 102 11.83 -11.81 5.67
N GLY A 103 11.02 -11.21 6.56
CA GLY A 103 9.70 -11.71 6.92
C GLY A 103 8.66 -11.17 5.97
N ILE A 104 7.69 -11.98 5.57
CA ILE A 104 6.52 -11.55 4.81
C ILE A 104 5.26 -12.02 5.51
N VAL A 105 4.33 -11.08 5.76
CA VAL A 105 3.03 -11.34 6.40
C VAL A 105 1.94 -11.06 5.39
N ASP A 106 1.14 -12.05 5.07
CA ASP A 106 -0.05 -11.91 4.23
C ASP A 106 -0.95 -13.13 4.46
N PHE A 107 -2.26 -12.96 4.39
CA PHE A 107 -3.24 -14.04 4.56
C PHE A 107 -4.02 -14.35 3.27
N ASP A 108 -3.83 -13.53 2.23
CA ASP A 108 -4.55 -13.63 0.97
C ASP A 108 -3.97 -14.72 0.06
N VAL A 109 -4.79 -15.08 -0.92
CA VAL A 109 -4.37 -15.81 -2.13
C VAL A 109 -4.12 -14.84 -3.28
N VAL A 110 -3.35 -15.27 -4.27
CA VAL A 110 -3.09 -14.49 -5.48
C VAL A 110 -4.36 -14.48 -6.34
N ASP A 111 -4.91 -13.30 -6.59
CA ASP A 111 -6.02 -13.10 -7.52
C ASP A 111 -5.51 -12.59 -8.87
N TYR A 112 -6.19 -12.97 -9.96
CA TYR A 112 -5.81 -12.57 -11.32
C TYR A 112 -5.76 -11.05 -11.49
N SER A 113 -6.68 -10.30 -10.86
CA SER A 113 -6.73 -8.84 -10.87
C SER A 113 -5.57 -8.18 -10.12
N ASN A 114 -4.83 -8.95 -9.30
CA ASN A 114 -3.67 -8.45 -8.58
C ASN A 114 -2.43 -8.33 -9.48
N LEU A 115 -2.32 -9.16 -10.53
CA LEU A 115 -1.10 -9.34 -11.33
C LEU A 115 -0.65 -8.07 -12.06
N GLN A 116 -1.56 -7.12 -12.28
CA GLN A 116 -1.23 -5.84 -12.92
C GLN A 116 -0.33 -4.93 -12.06
N ARG A 117 -0.16 -5.24 -10.73
CA ARG A 117 0.66 -4.44 -9.80
C ARG A 117 1.44 -5.25 -8.78
N GLN A 118 1.07 -6.48 -8.49
CA GLN A 118 1.73 -7.37 -7.53
C GLN A 118 2.77 -8.25 -8.23
N ILE A 119 3.85 -7.62 -8.72
CA ILE A 119 4.84 -8.20 -9.64
C ILE A 119 5.71 -9.32 -9.05
N ILE A 120 5.59 -9.61 -7.77
CA ILE A 120 6.23 -10.75 -7.11
C ILE A 120 5.53 -12.08 -7.46
N HIS A 121 4.30 -12.01 -7.94
CA HIS A 121 3.46 -13.14 -8.33
C HIS A 121 3.34 -13.23 -9.85
N GLY A 122 3.20 -14.45 -10.37
CA GLY A 122 2.96 -14.71 -11.77
C GLY A 122 1.59 -15.35 -12.03
N THR A 123 1.20 -15.48 -13.30
CA THR A 123 -0.10 -16.09 -13.68
C THR A 123 -0.24 -17.54 -13.17
N ALA A 124 0.87 -18.28 -13.04
CA ALA A 124 0.86 -19.63 -12.49
C ALA A 124 0.60 -19.69 -10.97
N ASP A 125 0.63 -18.54 -10.29
CA ASP A 125 0.43 -18.45 -8.83
C ASP A 125 -1.01 -18.12 -8.45
N VAL A 126 -1.91 -17.90 -9.40
CA VAL A 126 -3.33 -17.64 -9.11
C VAL A 126 -3.90 -18.76 -8.21
N ASP A 127 -4.69 -18.38 -7.21
CA ASP A 127 -5.26 -19.23 -6.16
C ASP A 127 -4.25 -19.82 -5.14
N ARG A 128 -2.95 -19.51 -5.27
CA ARG A 128 -1.94 -19.92 -4.29
C ARG A 128 -1.81 -18.86 -3.18
N PRO A 129 -1.43 -19.25 -1.94
CA PRO A 129 -1.14 -18.28 -0.89
C PRO A 129 -0.04 -17.30 -1.33
N LYS A 130 -0.28 -15.99 -1.15
CA LYS A 130 0.65 -14.94 -1.55
C LYS A 130 2.04 -15.10 -0.92
N VAL A 131 2.09 -15.48 0.36
CA VAL A 131 3.36 -15.66 1.07
C VAL A 131 4.20 -16.82 0.49
N GLN A 132 3.57 -17.88 0.00
CA GLN A 132 4.27 -19.02 -0.61
C GLN A 132 4.85 -18.63 -1.97
N SER A 133 4.04 -18.05 -2.86
CA SER A 133 4.47 -17.52 -4.14
C SER A 133 5.58 -16.47 -3.96
N GLY A 134 5.40 -15.54 -3.01
CA GLY A 134 6.40 -14.52 -2.71
C GLY A 134 7.74 -15.13 -2.25
N LYS A 135 7.72 -16.11 -1.35
CA LYS A 135 8.95 -16.82 -0.90
C LYS A 135 9.69 -17.48 -2.05
N GLU A 136 8.99 -18.18 -2.93
CA GLU A 136 9.60 -18.83 -4.10
C GLU A 136 10.27 -17.81 -5.03
N THR A 137 9.61 -16.70 -5.31
CA THR A 137 10.16 -15.62 -6.11
C THR A 137 11.40 -14.98 -5.46
N LEU A 138 11.35 -14.66 -4.17
CA LEU A 138 12.48 -14.09 -3.44
C LEU A 138 13.69 -15.04 -3.42
N ASN A 139 13.47 -16.32 -3.17
CA ASN A 139 14.52 -17.33 -3.21
C ASN A 139 15.11 -17.52 -4.62
N SER A 140 14.30 -17.33 -5.68
CA SER A 140 14.80 -17.35 -7.07
C SER A 140 15.69 -16.14 -7.37
N ILE A 141 15.40 -14.98 -6.77
CA ILE A 141 16.23 -13.77 -6.90
C ILE A 141 17.53 -13.94 -6.12
N ASN A 142 17.43 -14.39 -4.86
CA ASN A 142 18.59 -14.55 -3.99
C ASN A 142 18.40 -15.68 -2.98
N PRO A 143 19.00 -16.86 -3.23
CA PRO A 143 18.88 -18.03 -2.35
C PRO A 143 19.62 -17.88 -1.01
N GLU A 144 20.51 -16.86 -0.87
CA GLU A 144 21.25 -16.60 0.36
C GLU A 144 20.44 -15.82 1.40
N VAL A 145 19.24 -15.35 1.05
CA VAL A 145 18.35 -14.62 1.95
C VAL A 145 17.41 -15.57 2.67
N GLU A 146 17.35 -15.47 3.98
CA GLU A 146 16.36 -16.20 4.78
C GLU A 146 14.98 -15.56 4.60
N VAL A 147 14.04 -16.27 3.96
CA VAL A 147 12.65 -15.81 3.80
C VAL A 147 11.75 -16.55 4.78
N VAL A 148 11.21 -15.81 5.76
CA VAL A 148 10.26 -16.30 6.76
C VAL A 148 8.86 -15.88 6.35
N ILE A 149 7.93 -16.83 6.29
CA ILE A 149 6.53 -16.54 5.95
C ILE A 149 5.66 -16.57 7.20
N HIS A 150 4.74 -15.65 7.29
CA HIS A 150 3.67 -15.58 8.28
C HIS A 150 2.34 -15.56 7.51
N GLU A 151 1.77 -16.75 7.29
CA GLU A 151 0.49 -16.92 6.57
C GLU A 151 -0.66 -16.65 7.55
N THR A 152 -0.85 -15.38 7.87
CA THR A 152 -1.84 -14.93 8.84
C THR A 152 -2.20 -13.47 8.63
N MET A 153 -3.41 -13.08 9.05
CA MET A 153 -3.76 -11.68 9.25
C MET A 153 -3.01 -11.13 10.46
N LEU A 154 -2.48 -9.92 10.34
CA LEU A 154 -1.90 -9.21 11.47
C LEU A 154 -3.03 -8.67 12.36
N THR A 155 -3.05 -9.07 13.63
CA THR A 155 -4.05 -8.68 14.63
C THR A 155 -3.39 -8.14 15.89
N SER A 156 -4.18 -7.53 16.78
CA SER A 156 -3.67 -7.05 18.08
C SER A 156 -3.11 -8.16 18.96
N GLU A 157 -3.55 -9.41 18.74
CA GLU A 157 -3.10 -10.57 19.50
C GLU A 157 -1.73 -11.08 19.06
N ASN A 158 -1.37 -10.95 17.76
CA ASN A 158 -0.16 -11.56 17.20
C ASN A 158 0.90 -10.55 16.75
N ALA A 159 0.54 -9.27 16.61
CA ALA A 159 1.42 -8.27 15.98
C ALA A 159 2.74 -8.08 16.73
N LEU A 160 2.73 -8.05 18.06
CA LEU A 160 3.95 -7.85 18.84
C LEU A 160 4.92 -9.02 18.66
N ASP A 161 4.43 -10.24 18.75
CA ASP A 161 5.26 -11.46 18.61
C ASP A 161 5.84 -11.61 17.19
N ILE A 162 5.05 -11.24 16.17
CA ILE A 162 5.49 -11.30 14.77
C ILE A 162 6.53 -10.22 14.47
N ILE A 163 6.37 -9.01 15.01
CA ILE A 163 7.24 -7.84 14.73
C ILE A 163 8.54 -7.90 15.55
N GLU A 164 8.51 -8.37 16.80
CA GLU A 164 9.65 -8.31 17.71
C GLU A 164 10.96 -8.85 17.12
N PRO A 165 11.01 -9.99 16.38
CA PRO A 165 12.23 -10.57 15.84
C PRO A 165 12.88 -9.78 14.68
N TYR A 166 12.32 -8.65 14.26
CA TYR A 166 12.80 -7.88 13.12
C TYR A 166 13.31 -6.51 13.54
N ASP A 167 14.30 -5.99 12.82
CA ASP A 167 14.93 -4.70 13.09
C ASP A 167 14.13 -3.54 12.51
N ILE A 168 13.56 -3.74 11.32
CA ILE A 168 12.83 -2.72 10.56
C ILE A 168 11.52 -3.33 10.09
N VAL A 169 10.43 -2.56 10.19
CA VAL A 169 9.12 -2.93 9.63
C VAL A 169 8.83 -2.05 8.44
N VAL A 170 8.23 -2.63 7.41
CA VAL A 170 7.73 -1.86 6.27
C VAL A 170 6.25 -2.13 6.06
N ASP A 171 5.50 -1.05 6.00
CA ASP A 171 4.06 -1.05 5.74
C ASP A 171 3.80 -1.08 4.23
N GLY A 172 3.37 -2.24 3.75
CA GLY A 172 2.93 -2.48 2.36
C GLY A 172 1.41 -2.63 2.24
N THR A 173 0.65 -2.22 3.27
CA THR A 173 -0.80 -2.42 3.35
C THR A 173 -1.59 -1.29 2.68
N ASP A 174 -2.86 -1.57 2.39
CA ASP A 174 -3.80 -0.64 1.75
C ASP A 174 -5.04 -0.32 2.59
N ASN A 175 -5.06 -0.75 3.87
CA ASN A 175 -6.19 -0.52 4.77
C ASN A 175 -5.76 0.19 6.06
N PHE A 176 -6.66 0.98 6.64
CA PHE A 176 -6.40 1.79 7.81
C PHE A 176 -6.19 0.98 9.09
N PRO A 177 -7.01 -0.05 9.43
CA PRO A 177 -6.80 -0.83 10.65
C PRO A 177 -5.39 -1.39 10.76
N THR A 178 -4.90 -2.06 9.71
CA THR A 178 -3.55 -2.63 9.72
C THR A 178 -2.47 -1.56 9.81
N ARG A 179 -2.66 -0.37 9.21
CA ARG A 179 -1.71 0.75 9.33
C ARG A 179 -1.59 1.28 10.76
N TYR A 180 -2.72 1.49 11.45
CA TYR A 180 -2.69 1.92 12.85
C TYR A 180 -2.10 0.86 13.75
N LEU A 181 -2.49 -0.42 13.57
CA LEU A 181 -1.94 -1.55 14.28
C LEU A 181 -0.42 -1.64 14.10
N THR A 182 0.07 -1.63 12.86
CA THR A 182 1.49 -1.69 12.55
C THR A 182 2.26 -0.53 13.17
N ASN A 183 1.72 0.69 13.05
CA ASN A 183 2.33 1.87 13.68
C ASN A 183 2.45 1.71 15.19
N ASP A 184 1.36 1.33 15.85
CA ASP A 184 1.31 1.27 17.30
C ASP A 184 2.22 0.16 17.84
N ALA A 185 2.20 -1.01 17.19
CA ALA A 185 3.12 -2.11 17.52
C ALA A 185 4.60 -1.69 17.35
N CYS A 186 4.93 -1.00 16.26
CA CYS A 186 6.28 -0.47 16.03
C CYS A 186 6.70 0.54 17.08
N VAL A 187 5.82 1.45 17.51
CA VAL A 187 6.10 2.41 18.59
C VAL A 187 6.36 1.71 19.91
N LEU A 188 5.51 0.73 20.29
CA LEU A 188 5.66 -0.04 21.52
C LEU A 188 6.97 -0.84 21.54
N LEU A 189 7.33 -1.45 20.41
CA LEU A 189 8.57 -2.24 20.26
C LEU A 189 9.79 -1.39 19.91
N LYS A 190 9.64 -0.07 19.74
CA LYS A 190 10.70 0.87 19.34
C LYS A 190 11.39 0.45 18.03
N LYS A 191 10.60 0.08 17.04
CA LYS A 191 11.05 -0.30 15.70
C LYS A 191 10.70 0.82 14.70
N PRO A 192 11.58 1.15 13.76
CA PRO A 192 11.21 2.05 12.66
C PRO A 192 10.19 1.39 11.75
N ASN A 193 9.15 2.15 11.40
CA ASN A 193 8.14 1.77 10.42
C ASN A 193 8.32 2.58 9.13
N VAL A 194 8.67 1.92 8.04
CA VAL A 194 8.83 2.53 6.71
C VAL A 194 7.49 2.52 6.01
N TYR A 195 6.85 3.67 6.00
CA TYR A 195 5.50 3.87 5.48
C TYR A 195 5.47 4.17 3.99
N GLY A 196 4.50 3.58 3.29
CA GLY A 196 4.11 3.91 1.93
C GLY A 196 2.60 3.89 1.75
N SER A 197 2.10 4.76 0.89
CA SER A 197 0.69 4.78 0.51
C SER A 197 0.53 5.21 -0.93
N ILE A 198 -0.50 4.70 -1.58
CA ILE A 198 -0.81 5.03 -2.97
C ILE A 198 -2.32 5.24 -3.12
N PHE A 199 -2.69 6.14 -4.00
CA PHE A 199 -4.08 6.38 -4.39
C PHE A 199 -4.12 6.91 -5.83
N ARG A 200 -4.77 6.18 -6.74
CA ARG A 200 -4.91 6.54 -8.17
C ARG A 200 -3.55 6.80 -8.83
N PHE A 201 -3.12 8.06 -8.91
CA PHE A 201 -1.86 8.53 -9.50
C PHE A 201 -0.93 9.17 -8.48
N GLU A 202 -1.28 9.15 -7.21
CA GLU A 202 -0.52 9.78 -6.15
C GLU A 202 0.09 8.76 -5.20
N GLY A 203 1.29 9.04 -4.72
CA GLY A 203 2.00 8.21 -3.77
C GLY A 203 2.60 9.02 -2.63
N GLN A 204 2.79 8.38 -1.49
CA GLN A 204 3.38 8.95 -0.30
C GLN A 204 4.40 7.99 0.29
N ALA A 205 5.48 8.53 0.88
CA ALA A 205 6.42 7.75 1.66
C ALA A 205 6.98 8.57 2.83
N SER A 206 7.25 7.90 3.95
CA SER A 206 7.86 8.46 5.16
C SER A 206 8.52 7.37 5.99
N VAL A 207 9.30 7.75 6.99
CA VAL A 207 9.82 6.85 8.01
C VAL A 207 9.29 7.33 9.38
N PHE A 208 8.46 6.52 9.99
CA PHE A 208 7.96 6.77 11.34
C PHE A 208 8.86 6.07 12.35
N ALA A 209 9.61 6.85 13.12
CA ALA A 209 10.63 6.36 14.03
C ALA A 209 10.73 7.26 15.28
N PRO A 210 9.76 7.16 16.22
CA PRO A 210 9.78 7.97 17.45
C PRO A 210 11.02 7.72 18.31
N GLU A 211 11.55 6.51 18.28
CA GLU A 211 12.79 6.12 18.99
C GLU A 211 14.03 6.86 18.44
N LEU A 212 13.97 7.33 17.20
CA LEU A 212 15.01 8.16 16.54
C LEU A 212 14.67 9.66 16.58
N GLY A 213 13.66 10.06 17.39
CA GLY A 213 13.21 11.45 17.55
C GLY A 213 12.24 11.93 16.47
N GLY A 214 11.73 11.03 15.63
CA GLY A 214 10.73 11.33 14.60
C GLY A 214 9.29 11.26 15.10
N PRO A 215 8.32 11.59 14.23
CA PRO A 215 6.89 11.35 14.47
C PRO A 215 6.54 9.87 14.29
N CYS A 216 5.33 9.48 14.72
CA CYS A 216 4.67 8.26 14.32
C CYS A 216 3.52 8.56 13.34
N TYR A 217 2.86 7.52 12.82
CA TYR A 217 1.72 7.67 11.90
C TYR A 217 0.58 8.48 12.52
N ARG A 218 0.28 8.29 13.83
CA ARG A 218 -0.74 9.08 14.54
C ARG A 218 -0.40 10.56 14.71
N CYS A 219 0.86 10.97 14.60
CA CYS A 219 1.22 12.39 14.55
C CYS A 219 0.78 13.06 13.25
N LEU A 220 0.67 12.29 12.15
CA LEU A 220 0.20 12.76 10.84
C LEU A 220 -1.32 12.58 10.71
N TYR A 221 -1.82 11.42 11.11
CA TYR A 221 -3.24 11.05 11.07
C TYR A 221 -3.69 10.61 12.47
N PRO A 222 -4.12 11.55 13.33
CA PRO A 222 -4.54 11.26 14.70
C PRO A 222 -5.73 10.30 14.78
N GLU A 223 -6.66 10.43 13.84
CA GLU A 223 -7.89 9.64 13.72
C GLU A 223 -8.04 9.10 12.29
N PRO A 224 -8.63 7.93 12.11
CA PRO A 224 -8.93 7.40 10.80
C PRO A 224 -10.02 8.24 10.10
N PRO A 225 -10.04 8.30 8.78
CA PRO A 225 -11.15 8.92 8.06
C PRO A 225 -12.43 8.12 8.32
N PRO A 226 -13.60 8.78 8.34
CA PRO A 226 -14.87 8.08 8.44
C PRO A 226 -15.01 6.96 7.40
N PRO A 227 -15.62 5.81 7.75
CA PRO A 227 -15.82 4.69 6.83
C PRO A 227 -16.47 5.13 5.51
N GLY A 228 -15.93 4.65 4.40
CA GLY A 228 -16.41 4.97 3.05
C GLY A 228 -16.10 6.38 2.53
N MET A 229 -15.32 7.20 3.27
CA MET A 229 -14.85 8.50 2.77
C MET A 229 -13.69 8.34 1.79
N VAL A 230 -12.79 7.39 2.04
CA VAL A 230 -11.65 7.10 1.16
C VAL A 230 -11.92 5.76 0.49
N PRO A 231 -12.13 5.73 -0.84
CA PRO A 231 -12.34 4.48 -1.55
C PRO A 231 -11.08 3.61 -1.50
N SER A 232 -11.28 2.31 -1.44
CA SER A 232 -10.19 1.32 -1.55
C SER A 232 -9.54 1.35 -2.93
N CYS A 233 -8.37 0.73 -3.08
CA CYS A 233 -7.73 0.57 -4.40
C CYS A 233 -8.60 -0.23 -5.39
N ALA A 234 -9.46 -1.10 -4.88
CA ALA A 234 -10.40 -1.86 -5.68
C ALA A 234 -11.56 -1.01 -6.23
N GLU A 235 -11.92 0.06 -5.51
CA GLU A 235 -12.99 0.98 -5.90
C GLU A 235 -12.47 2.18 -6.67
N GLY A 236 -11.36 2.77 -6.21
CA GLY A 236 -10.79 4.00 -6.78
C GLY A 236 -9.88 3.76 -7.98
N GLY A 237 -9.44 2.52 -8.21
CA GLY A 237 -8.40 2.19 -9.17
C GLY A 237 -7.00 2.61 -8.72
N VAL A 238 -5.98 2.04 -9.34
CA VAL A 238 -4.57 2.38 -9.10
C VAL A 238 -3.74 2.14 -10.35
N LEU A 239 -2.88 3.10 -10.68
CA LEU A 239 -1.90 2.93 -11.76
C LEU A 239 -0.86 1.85 -11.34
N GLY A 240 -0.80 0.72 -12.04
CA GLY A 240 -0.03 -0.46 -11.62
C GLY A 240 1.46 -0.24 -11.39
N VAL A 241 2.09 0.72 -12.06
CA VAL A 241 3.50 1.09 -11.83
C VAL A 241 3.71 1.92 -10.57
N LEU A 242 2.68 2.57 -10.05
CA LEU A 242 2.78 3.48 -8.91
C LEU A 242 3.30 2.80 -7.64
N PRO A 243 2.76 1.63 -7.21
CA PRO A 243 3.34 0.91 -6.09
C PRO A 243 4.80 0.48 -6.33
N GLY A 244 5.20 0.27 -7.59
CA GLY A 244 6.59 0.02 -7.97
C GLY A 244 7.50 1.19 -7.57
N ILE A 245 7.10 2.43 -7.90
CA ILE A 245 7.87 3.63 -7.58
C ILE A 245 7.95 3.85 -6.06
N ILE A 246 6.81 3.82 -5.38
CA ILE A 246 6.75 4.06 -3.92
C ILE A 246 7.45 2.92 -3.16
N GLY A 247 7.25 1.67 -3.54
CA GLY A 247 7.94 0.54 -2.93
C GLY A 247 9.46 0.56 -3.11
N CYS A 248 9.98 1.01 -4.26
CA CYS A 248 11.41 1.24 -4.45
C CYS A 248 11.95 2.35 -3.53
N ILE A 249 11.16 3.39 -3.27
CA ILE A 249 11.53 4.43 -2.30
C ILE A 249 11.55 3.84 -0.89
N GLN A 250 10.54 3.06 -0.49
CA GLN A 250 10.53 2.36 0.80
C GLN A 250 11.75 1.42 0.95
N ALA A 251 12.07 0.63 -0.07
CA ALA A 251 13.27 -0.21 -0.06
C ALA A 251 14.57 0.60 0.10
N THR A 252 14.65 1.78 -0.54
CA THR A 252 15.78 2.69 -0.39
C THR A 252 15.90 3.22 1.04
N GLU A 253 14.78 3.59 1.67
CA GLU A 253 14.76 4.05 3.07
C GLU A 253 15.22 2.92 4.03
N ILE A 254 14.79 1.68 3.80
CA ILE A 254 15.24 0.52 4.57
C ILE A 254 16.75 0.34 4.45
N ILE A 255 17.29 0.39 3.24
CA ILE A 255 18.73 0.28 3.00
C ILE A 255 19.49 1.40 3.71
N LYS A 256 19.01 2.64 3.65
CA LYS A 256 19.62 3.79 4.36
C LYS A 256 19.62 3.58 5.87
N LEU A 257 18.53 3.10 6.44
CA LEU A 257 18.41 2.76 7.86
C LEU A 257 19.42 1.67 8.24
N ALA A 258 19.47 0.56 7.49
CA ALA A 258 20.37 -0.56 7.74
C ALA A 258 21.84 -0.17 7.64
N LEU A 259 22.20 0.65 6.67
CA LEU A 259 23.57 1.17 6.50
C LEU A 259 23.94 2.22 7.55
N GLY A 260 22.97 2.94 8.10
CA GLY A 260 23.20 4.15 8.88
C GLY A 260 23.82 5.27 8.02
N LYS A 261 23.35 5.42 6.79
CA LYS A 261 23.90 6.36 5.79
C LYS A 261 22.78 7.20 5.16
N GLY A 262 23.17 8.40 4.71
CA GLY A 262 22.24 9.35 4.13
C GLY A 262 21.28 9.95 5.18
N GLU A 263 20.22 10.57 4.70
CA GLU A 263 19.18 11.17 5.53
C GLU A 263 17.85 10.43 5.27
N PRO A 264 17.43 9.51 6.15
CA PRO A 264 16.11 8.86 6.04
C PRO A 264 14.98 9.89 6.04
N LEU A 265 13.80 9.50 5.51
CA LEU A 265 12.59 10.32 5.50
C LEU A 265 11.95 10.47 6.91
N ILE A 266 12.76 10.47 7.96
CA ILE A 266 12.34 10.81 9.32
C ILE A 266 12.04 12.32 9.37
N ASN A 267 10.91 12.70 9.97
CA ASN A 267 10.41 14.09 9.99
C ASN A 267 10.05 14.68 8.62
N ARG A 268 9.90 13.84 7.59
CA ARG A 268 9.58 14.25 6.22
C ARG A 268 8.53 13.33 5.61
N LEU A 269 7.53 13.90 4.96
CA LEU A 269 6.59 13.19 4.11
C LEU A 269 6.89 13.54 2.66
N MET A 270 7.29 12.56 1.89
CA MET A 270 7.42 12.69 0.45
C MET A 270 6.08 12.43 -0.22
N LEU A 271 5.67 13.31 -1.10
CA LEU A 271 4.51 13.19 -1.96
C LEU A 271 4.97 13.06 -3.41
N TYR A 272 4.39 12.12 -4.14
CA TYR A 272 4.65 11.88 -5.55
C TYR A 272 3.37 12.00 -6.37
N SER A 273 3.40 12.74 -7.47
CA SER A 273 2.34 12.79 -8.48
C SER A 273 2.86 12.16 -9.77
N ALA A 274 2.25 11.05 -10.17
CA ALA A 274 2.66 10.34 -11.38
C ALA A 274 2.24 11.08 -12.67
N LEU A 275 1.15 11.86 -12.63
CA LEU A 275 0.71 12.63 -13.80
C LEU A 275 1.66 13.78 -14.12
N ASP A 276 2.19 14.44 -13.07
CA ASP A 276 3.11 15.57 -13.22
C ASP A 276 4.58 15.16 -13.11
N MET A 277 4.87 13.88 -12.80
CA MET A 277 6.22 13.38 -12.49
C MET A 277 6.94 14.27 -11.45
N SER A 278 6.19 14.74 -10.46
CA SER A 278 6.71 15.68 -9.46
C SER A 278 6.82 15.04 -8.09
N PHE A 279 7.85 15.46 -7.36
CA PHE A 279 8.07 15.10 -5.97
C PHE A 279 7.99 16.36 -5.12
N ARG A 280 7.24 16.27 -4.01
CA ARG A 280 7.13 17.34 -3.01
C ARG A 280 7.45 16.77 -1.65
N GLU A 281 8.08 17.57 -0.81
CA GLU A 281 8.41 17.19 0.56
C GLU A 281 7.70 18.11 1.55
N LEU A 282 7.05 17.53 2.54
CA LEU A 282 6.44 18.22 3.67
C LEU A 282 7.21 17.86 4.94
N LYS A 283 7.44 18.86 5.80
CA LYS A 283 8.03 18.64 7.12
C LYS A 283 6.97 18.07 8.06
N LEU A 284 7.28 16.93 8.65
CA LEU A 284 6.51 16.34 9.73
C LEU A 284 7.11 16.71 11.09
N ARG A 285 6.27 16.81 12.10
CA ARG A 285 6.72 17.02 13.47
C ARG A 285 6.06 16.02 14.39
N ARG A 286 6.81 15.53 15.36
CA ARG A 286 6.25 14.75 16.46
C ARG A 286 5.28 15.62 17.25
N ASP A 287 4.07 15.12 17.50
CA ASP A 287 3.10 15.78 18.36
C ASP A 287 3.41 15.43 19.81
N PRO A 288 3.71 16.41 20.71
CA PRO A 288 3.90 16.17 22.12
C PRO A 288 2.66 15.57 22.83
N LYS A 289 1.47 15.74 22.24
CA LYS A 289 0.21 15.21 22.75
C LYS A 289 -0.22 13.90 22.07
N CYS A 290 0.60 13.36 21.19
CA CYS A 290 0.26 12.10 20.51
C CYS A 290 -0.05 10.99 21.51
N PRO A 291 -1.18 10.27 21.36
CA PRO A 291 -1.63 9.30 22.36
C PRO A 291 -0.71 8.10 22.54
N ILE A 292 0.20 7.82 21.59
CA ILE A 292 1.12 6.69 21.68
C ILE A 292 2.59 7.08 21.76
N CYS A 293 3.04 8.10 21.02
CA CYS A 293 4.44 8.51 21.03
C CYS A 293 4.71 9.84 21.71
N GLY A 294 3.70 10.54 22.23
CA GLY A 294 3.82 11.83 22.88
C GLY A 294 4.57 11.80 24.23
N GLU A 295 4.53 12.91 24.97
CA GLU A 295 5.18 13.01 26.27
C GLU A 295 4.46 12.23 27.37
N ASN A 296 3.12 12.10 27.26
CA ASN A 296 2.26 11.37 28.19
C ASN A 296 1.36 10.41 27.41
N PRO A 297 1.88 9.27 26.93
CA PRO A 297 1.11 8.37 26.11
C PRO A 297 -0.04 7.71 26.90
N THR A 298 -1.21 7.63 26.28
CA THR A 298 -2.40 6.97 26.83
C THR A 298 -2.62 5.58 26.23
N ILE A 299 -2.04 5.32 25.03
CA ILE A 299 -2.04 3.99 24.40
C ILE A 299 -0.74 3.30 24.84
N THR A 300 -0.85 2.30 25.70
CA THR A 300 0.27 1.51 26.24
C THR A 300 0.22 0.04 25.85
N GLU A 301 -0.85 -0.38 25.19
CA GLU A 301 -1.10 -1.71 24.64
C GLU A 301 -1.86 -1.59 23.31
N LEU A 302 -1.89 -2.66 22.52
CA LEU A 302 -2.66 -2.67 21.29
C LEU A 302 -4.16 -2.71 21.58
N ILE A 303 -4.93 -2.02 20.75
CA ILE A 303 -6.38 -1.85 20.88
C ILE A 303 -7.12 -2.63 19.78
N ASP A 304 -8.45 -2.60 19.77
CA ASP A 304 -9.23 -3.03 18.63
C ASP A 304 -9.17 -1.98 17.51
N TYR A 305 -8.47 -2.29 16.43
CA TYR A 305 -8.29 -1.39 15.30
C TYR A 305 -9.45 -1.44 14.30
N GLN A 306 -10.27 -2.49 14.31
CA GLN A 306 -11.49 -2.55 13.50
C GLN A 306 -12.53 -1.59 14.09
N GLU A 307 -12.79 -1.69 15.40
CA GLU A 307 -13.67 -0.77 16.11
C GLU A 307 -13.16 0.68 16.02
N PHE A 308 -11.86 0.89 16.23
CA PHE A 308 -11.24 2.22 16.16
C PHE A 308 -11.41 2.88 14.78
N CYS A 309 -11.38 2.12 13.69
CA CYS A 309 -11.60 2.61 12.34
C CYS A 309 -13.09 2.65 11.95
N GLY A 310 -14.00 2.31 12.87
CA GLY A 310 -15.43 2.29 12.63
C GLY A 310 -15.89 1.18 11.67
N ILE A 311 -15.05 0.16 11.49
CA ILE A 311 -15.41 -1.07 10.80
C ILE A 311 -15.96 -1.98 11.91
N GLY A 312 -17.27 -1.96 12.10
CA GLY A 312 -17.94 -2.87 13.07
C GLY A 312 -17.69 -4.32 12.67
N ASP A 313 -17.77 -5.23 13.65
CA ASP A 313 -17.76 -6.66 13.36
C ASP A 313 -18.79 -6.94 12.26
N GLU A 314 -18.30 -7.27 11.06
CA GLU A 314 -19.20 -7.89 10.08
C GLU A 314 -19.66 -9.19 10.73
N PRO A 315 -20.99 -9.42 10.88
CA PRO A 315 -21.46 -10.68 11.43
C PRO A 315 -20.92 -11.81 10.55
N ASP A 316 -20.40 -12.86 11.16
CA ASP A 316 -19.79 -14.06 10.53
C ASP A 316 -20.69 -14.80 9.51
N GLU A 317 -21.92 -14.38 9.36
CA GLU A 317 -22.82 -14.75 8.26
C GLU A 317 -23.36 -13.47 7.61
N PRO A 318 -23.44 -13.36 6.28
CA PRO A 318 -24.08 -12.25 5.60
C PRO A 318 -25.57 -12.28 5.95
N GLN A 319 -25.93 -11.62 7.04
CA GLN A 319 -27.34 -11.36 7.31
C GLN A 319 -27.82 -10.46 6.19
N ALA A 320 -28.70 -11.01 5.34
CA ALA A 320 -29.28 -10.27 4.24
C ALA A 320 -29.86 -8.96 4.78
N HIS A 321 -29.27 -7.83 4.35
CA HIS A 321 -29.76 -6.52 4.75
C HIS A 321 -31.26 -6.44 4.34
N PRO A 322 -32.15 -5.92 5.18
CA PRO A 322 -33.58 -5.90 4.87
C PRO A 322 -33.90 -5.19 3.55
N ASP A 323 -32.99 -4.35 3.06
CA ASP A 323 -33.10 -3.61 1.81
C ASP A 323 -32.32 -4.23 0.66
N GLU A 324 -31.87 -5.46 0.78
CA GLU A 324 -31.19 -6.19 -0.29
C GLU A 324 -32.06 -7.26 -0.94
N VAL A 325 -31.73 -7.52 -2.20
CA VAL A 325 -32.23 -8.63 -3.01
C VAL A 325 -31.04 -9.30 -3.72
N SER A 326 -31.16 -10.57 -4.04
CA SER A 326 -30.13 -11.29 -4.75
C SER A 326 -30.07 -10.93 -6.24
N VAL A 327 -28.93 -11.15 -6.89
CA VAL A 327 -28.83 -11.04 -8.38
C VAL A 327 -29.79 -12.00 -9.08
N ARG A 328 -30.12 -13.15 -8.47
CA ARG A 328 -31.07 -14.12 -9.00
C ARG A 328 -32.49 -13.57 -8.95
N ASP A 329 -32.86 -12.82 -7.91
CA ASP A 329 -34.16 -12.16 -7.84
C ASP A 329 -34.25 -11.01 -8.84
N MET A 330 -33.18 -10.25 -9.02
CA MET A 330 -33.09 -9.24 -10.08
C MET A 330 -33.30 -9.88 -11.45
N LYS A 331 -32.60 -10.98 -11.76
CA LYS A 331 -32.76 -11.70 -13.04
C LYS A 331 -34.18 -12.16 -13.28
N LYS A 332 -34.82 -12.78 -12.27
CA LYS A 332 -36.24 -13.18 -12.36
C LYS A 332 -37.16 -12.01 -12.67
N ALA A 333 -36.91 -10.85 -11.99
CA ALA A 333 -37.70 -9.65 -12.22
C ALA A 333 -37.48 -9.06 -13.62
N MET A 334 -36.28 -9.15 -14.17
CA MET A 334 -35.97 -8.71 -15.54
C MET A 334 -36.62 -9.61 -16.60
N ASP A 335 -36.68 -10.91 -16.34
CA ASP A 335 -37.32 -11.89 -17.26
C ASP A 335 -38.85 -11.84 -17.24
N ASP A 336 -39.45 -11.31 -16.14
CA ASP A 336 -40.90 -11.12 -16.02
C ASP A 336 -41.33 -9.69 -16.43
N SER A 337 -41.71 -9.55 -17.69
CA SER A 337 -42.21 -8.27 -18.22
C SER A 337 -43.41 -7.68 -17.48
N SER A 338 -44.09 -8.51 -16.64
CA SER A 338 -45.26 -8.09 -15.84
C SER A 338 -44.88 -7.64 -14.42
N SER A 339 -43.63 -7.77 -14.00
CA SER A 339 -43.15 -7.47 -12.64
C SER A 339 -43.36 -6.02 -12.23
N GLY A 340 -43.38 -5.08 -13.20
CA GLY A 340 -43.47 -3.65 -12.94
C GLY A 340 -42.27 -3.08 -12.17
N ILE A 341 -41.14 -3.83 -12.04
CA ILE A 341 -39.93 -3.42 -11.33
C ILE A 341 -39.02 -2.65 -12.26
N ALA A 342 -38.55 -1.49 -11.80
CA ALA A 342 -37.50 -0.73 -12.48
C ALA A 342 -36.13 -1.17 -12.01
N PHE A 343 -35.11 -0.95 -12.85
CA PHE A 343 -33.72 -1.27 -12.54
C PHE A 343 -32.90 0.01 -12.66
N LEU A 344 -31.84 0.12 -11.85
CA LEU A 344 -30.96 1.29 -11.86
C LEU A 344 -29.52 0.86 -11.57
N ASP A 345 -28.61 1.30 -12.41
CA ASP A 345 -27.17 1.24 -12.17
C ASP A 345 -26.70 2.59 -11.58
N VAL A 346 -25.96 2.57 -10.46
CA VAL A 346 -25.45 3.78 -9.81
C VAL A 346 -23.93 3.88 -9.87
N ARG A 347 -23.30 3.17 -10.82
CA ARG A 347 -21.87 3.25 -11.10
C ARG A 347 -21.53 4.48 -11.92
N GLU A 348 -20.25 4.66 -12.21
CA GLU A 348 -19.77 5.75 -13.08
C GLU A 348 -19.85 5.35 -14.56
N TYR A 349 -19.81 6.33 -15.46
CA TYR A 349 -19.93 6.11 -16.92
C TYR A 349 -18.82 5.22 -17.47
N ASP A 350 -17.58 5.38 -16.99
CA ASP A 350 -16.41 4.58 -17.37
C ASP A 350 -16.52 3.13 -16.90
N GLU A 351 -17.17 2.86 -15.76
CA GLU A 351 -17.44 1.51 -15.30
C GLU A 351 -18.40 0.75 -16.20
N VAL A 352 -19.38 1.43 -16.77
CA VAL A 352 -20.36 0.84 -17.70
C VAL A 352 -19.74 0.50 -19.05
N GLU A 353 -18.68 1.20 -19.44
CA GLU A 353 -17.88 0.85 -20.63
C GLU A 353 -17.13 -0.48 -20.45
N ILE A 354 -16.75 -0.83 -19.20
CA ILE A 354 -16.08 -2.09 -18.89
C ILE A 354 -17.05 -3.25 -18.88
N ALA A 355 -18.17 -3.09 -18.16
CA ALA A 355 -19.18 -4.13 -17.96
C ALA A 355 -20.54 -3.50 -17.75
N LYS A 356 -21.60 -4.08 -18.29
CA LYS A 356 -22.97 -3.62 -18.11
C LYS A 356 -23.97 -4.77 -18.06
N ILE A 357 -25.08 -4.55 -17.38
CA ILE A 357 -26.26 -5.40 -17.46
C ILE A 357 -27.18 -4.76 -18.51
N GLU A 358 -27.45 -5.45 -19.59
CA GLU A 358 -28.24 -4.90 -20.71
C GLU A 358 -29.66 -4.54 -20.24
N GLY A 359 -30.10 -3.35 -20.66
CA GLY A 359 -31.45 -2.85 -20.34
C GLY A 359 -31.57 -2.15 -18.99
N VAL A 360 -30.48 -1.98 -18.23
CA VAL A 360 -30.47 -1.24 -16.97
C VAL A 360 -29.98 0.19 -17.22
N PRO A 361 -30.81 1.22 -16.93
CA PRO A 361 -30.39 2.62 -17.08
C PRO A 361 -29.37 3.02 -16.01
N LEU A 362 -28.51 3.99 -16.35
CA LEU A 362 -27.46 4.52 -15.51
C LEU A 362 -27.82 5.92 -14.98
N ILE A 363 -27.71 6.10 -13.67
CA ILE A 363 -27.62 7.39 -12.99
C ILE A 363 -26.51 7.27 -11.96
N PRO A 364 -25.31 7.81 -12.19
CA PRO A 364 -24.22 7.77 -11.23
C PRO A 364 -24.65 8.25 -9.84
N LEU A 365 -24.13 7.60 -8.78
CA LEU A 365 -24.48 7.94 -7.40
C LEU A 365 -24.28 9.45 -7.10
N GLY A 366 -23.25 10.05 -7.68
CA GLY A 366 -22.97 11.49 -7.53
C GLY A 366 -23.99 12.40 -8.21
N GLU A 367 -24.67 11.92 -9.26
CA GLU A 367 -25.72 12.66 -9.98
C GLU A 367 -27.12 12.37 -9.42
N LEU A 368 -27.28 11.31 -8.66
CA LEU A 368 -28.58 10.87 -8.15
C LEU A 368 -29.35 11.98 -7.38
N PRO A 369 -28.69 12.84 -6.56
CA PRO A 369 -29.38 13.95 -5.89
C PRO A 369 -30.01 14.98 -6.82
N GLN A 370 -29.50 15.15 -8.04
CA GLN A 370 -30.07 16.07 -9.03
C GLN A 370 -31.08 15.39 -9.96
N ARG A 371 -31.02 14.05 -10.08
CA ARG A 371 -31.75 13.29 -11.11
C ARG A 371 -32.79 12.31 -10.56
N PHE A 372 -32.94 12.17 -9.23
CA PHE A 372 -33.89 11.22 -8.63
C PHE A 372 -35.35 11.49 -9.05
N MET A 373 -35.68 12.71 -9.48
CA MET A 373 -37.01 13.06 -10.01
C MET A 373 -37.32 12.40 -11.37
N GLU A 374 -36.33 11.80 -12.04
CA GLU A 374 -36.54 10.99 -13.25
C GLU A 374 -37.14 9.62 -12.92
N LEU A 375 -37.14 9.20 -11.64
CA LEU A 375 -37.63 7.94 -11.15
C LEU A 375 -39.05 8.06 -10.59
N ASP A 376 -39.85 7.00 -10.70
CA ASP A 376 -41.19 6.97 -10.10
C ASP A 376 -41.13 6.51 -8.62
N PRO A 377 -41.53 7.37 -7.64
CA PRO A 377 -41.44 7.02 -6.23
C PRO A 377 -42.40 5.91 -5.79
N ASN A 378 -43.38 5.56 -6.63
CA ASN A 378 -44.36 4.48 -6.34
C ASN A 378 -43.94 3.13 -6.97
N GLN A 379 -42.92 3.13 -7.83
CA GLN A 379 -42.43 1.91 -8.47
C GLN A 379 -41.39 1.22 -7.58
N THR A 380 -41.39 -0.13 -7.62
CA THR A 380 -40.30 -0.90 -7.02
C THR A 380 -39.05 -0.73 -7.87
N ILE A 381 -37.88 -0.37 -7.26
CA ILE A 381 -36.62 -0.13 -7.96
C ILE A 381 -35.56 -1.05 -7.39
N TYR A 382 -34.93 -1.88 -8.22
CA TYR A 382 -33.76 -2.67 -7.88
C TYR A 382 -32.52 -1.92 -8.37
N ILE A 383 -31.63 -1.62 -7.43
CA ILE A 383 -30.47 -0.75 -7.66
C ILE A 383 -29.20 -1.58 -7.52
N HIS A 384 -28.34 -1.57 -8.51
CA HIS A 384 -27.05 -2.22 -8.38
C HIS A 384 -25.86 -1.26 -8.55
N CYS A 385 -24.71 -1.68 -8.05
CA CYS A 385 -23.43 -1.08 -8.33
C CYS A 385 -22.39 -2.19 -8.60
N LYS A 386 -21.13 -1.97 -8.26
CA LYS A 386 -20.08 -2.99 -8.45
C LYS A 386 -20.25 -4.18 -7.49
N VAL A 387 -20.37 -3.90 -6.16
CA VAL A 387 -20.37 -4.92 -5.09
C VAL A 387 -21.49 -4.75 -4.03
N GLY A 388 -22.37 -3.75 -4.14
CA GLY A 388 -23.49 -3.53 -3.20
C GLY A 388 -23.42 -2.25 -2.37
N GLY A 389 -22.25 -1.77 -1.97
CA GLY A 389 -22.11 -0.65 -1.04
C GLY A 389 -22.68 0.70 -1.56
N ARG A 390 -22.41 1.06 -2.82
CA ARG A 390 -22.96 2.30 -3.43
C ARG A 390 -24.48 2.19 -3.64
N SER A 391 -24.98 1.02 -4.00
CA SER A 391 -26.43 0.80 -4.20
C SER A 391 -27.21 0.86 -2.89
N LEU A 392 -26.65 0.42 -1.75
CA LEU A 392 -27.25 0.64 -0.44
C LEU A 392 -27.34 2.14 -0.09
N LYS A 393 -26.28 2.93 -0.31
CA LYS A 393 -26.33 4.39 -0.13
C LYS A 393 -27.38 5.06 -1.02
N ALA A 394 -27.54 4.57 -2.26
CA ALA A 394 -28.59 5.05 -3.16
C ALA A 394 -30.01 4.72 -2.62
N VAL A 395 -30.21 3.52 -2.09
CA VAL A 395 -31.46 3.12 -1.44
C VAL A 395 -31.78 4.02 -0.24
N GLU A 396 -30.81 4.27 0.64
CA GLU A 396 -30.99 5.16 1.79
C GLU A 396 -31.37 6.57 1.35
N PHE A 397 -30.65 7.14 0.37
CA PHE A 397 -30.96 8.45 -0.18
C PHE A 397 -32.38 8.51 -0.75
N LEU A 398 -32.77 7.56 -1.61
CA LEU A 398 -34.09 7.54 -2.24
C LEU A 398 -35.21 7.40 -1.20
N LYS A 399 -35.01 6.58 -0.14
CA LYS A 399 -35.96 6.49 0.96
C LYS A 399 -36.17 7.82 1.68
N GLN A 400 -35.08 8.58 1.90
CA GLN A 400 -35.18 9.95 2.47
C GLN A 400 -35.94 10.90 1.56
N GLN A 401 -35.96 10.66 0.24
CA GLN A 401 -36.74 11.42 -0.74
C GLN A 401 -38.18 10.90 -0.91
N GLY A 402 -38.61 9.90 -0.12
CA GLY A 402 -40.00 9.40 -0.12
C GLY A 402 -40.25 8.17 -0.99
N PHE A 403 -39.23 7.56 -1.58
CA PHE A 403 -39.35 6.29 -2.30
C PHE A 403 -39.51 5.14 -1.31
N LYS A 404 -40.56 4.35 -1.47
CA LYS A 404 -40.95 3.29 -0.49
C LYS A 404 -40.39 1.92 -0.83
N TYR A 405 -40.11 1.66 -2.11
CA TYR A 405 -39.92 0.28 -2.62
C TYR A 405 -38.56 0.18 -3.33
N CYS A 406 -37.47 0.69 -2.69
CA CYS A 406 -36.12 0.56 -3.23
C CYS A 406 -35.37 -0.57 -2.56
N LYS A 407 -34.64 -1.38 -3.35
CA LYS A 407 -33.78 -2.47 -2.89
C LYS A 407 -32.43 -2.40 -3.56
N SER A 408 -31.38 -2.66 -2.80
CA SER A 408 -30.02 -2.87 -3.31
C SER A 408 -29.87 -4.31 -3.82
N VAL A 409 -29.13 -4.50 -4.89
CA VAL A 409 -28.76 -5.83 -5.38
C VAL A 409 -27.45 -6.24 -4.74
N ALA A 410 -27.52 -7.22 -3.84
CA ALA A 410 -26.39 -7.74 -3.10
C ALA A 410 -25.30 -8.28 -4.06
N GLY A 411 -24.03 -7.93 -3.79
CA GLY A 411 -22.90 -8.32 -4.62
C GLY A 411 -22.81 -7.63 -5.98
N GLY A 412 -23.83 -6.83 -6.38
CA GLY A 412 -23.83 -5.99 -7.57
C GLY A 412 -23.51 -6.72 -8.88
N ILE A 413 -22.84 -6.03 -9.83
CA ILE A 413 -22.50 -6.61 -11.13
C ILE A 413 -21.46 -7.74 -11.04
N ASN A 414 -20.63 -7.76 -9.98
CA ASN A 414 -19.69 -8.85 -9.78
C ASN A 414 -20.41 -10.16 -9.46
N ALA A 415 -21.39 -10.14 -8.55
CA ALA A 415 -22.24 -11.31 -8.30
C ALA A 415 -23.10 -11.69 -9.51
N TRP A 416 -23.51 -10.71 -10.31
CA TRP A 416 -24.18 -10.98 -11.59
C TRP A 416 -23.27 -11.77 -12.55
N SER A 417 -22.02 -11.36 -12.68
CA SER A 417 -21.02 -12.07 -13.48
C SER A 417 -20.81 -13.52 -13.00
N ASP A 418 -20.74 -13.71 -11.68
CA ASP A 418 -20.49 -15.03 -11.09
C ASP A 418 -21.69 -15.97 -11.20
N ASP A 419 -22.89 -15.46 -10.93
CA ASP A 419 -24.08 -16.30 -10.71
C ASP A 419 -25.05 -16.35 -11.91
N ILE A 420 -25.03 -15.34 -12.79
CA ILE A 420 -26.04 -15.16 -13.83
C ILE A 420 -25.45 -15.19 -15.23
N ASP A 421 -24.41 -14.39 -15.50
CA ASP A 421 -23.85 -14.26 -16.85
C ASP A 421 -22.35 -14.03 -16.80
N SER A 422 -21.59 -15.12 -16.93
CA SER A 422 -20.12 -15.08 -16.94
C SER A 422 -19.50 -14.39 -18.15
N SER A 423 -20.29 -13.98 -19.16
CA SER A 423 -19.82 -13.14 -20.26
C SER A 423 -19.66 -11.67 -19.88
N VAL A 424 -20.30 -11.25 -18.79
CA VAL A 424 -20.12 -9.91 -18.18
C VAL A 424 -18.81 -9.91 -17.40
N PRO A 425 -17.81 -9.11 -17.80
CA PRO A 425 -16.51 -9.15 -17.11
C PRO A 425 -16.60 -8.67 -15.66
N ARG A 426 -15.84 -9.34 -14.77
CA ARG A 426 -15.52 -8.79 -13.43
C ARG A 426 -14.40 -7.75 -13.56
N TYR A 427 -14.43 -6.71 -12.72
CA TYR A 427 -13.38 -5.68 -12.73
C TYR A 427 -13.17 -5.08 -11.33
#